data_c535385809193d8bd8885fff9c4dabf3
#
_entry.id   c535385809193d8bd8885fff9c4dabf3
#
_cell.length_a   1.000
_cell.length_b   1.000
_cell.length_c   1.000
_cell.angle_alpha   90.00
_cell.angle_beta   90.00
_cell.angle_gamma   90.00
#
_symmetry.space_group_name_H-M   'P 1'
#
loop_
_entity.id
_entity.type
_entity.pdbx_description
1 polymer ?
#
loop_
_entity_poly.entity_id
_entity_poly.type
_entity_poly.pdbx_seq_one_letter_code
_entity_poly.pdbx_strand_id
1 'polypeptide(L)'
;MTIFGPDISSYQAGLNLAKLADASFVIAKTTEGTYYTDGDYEGWRLQAAVLHKPFIWYHFLSGENAAAQAAHTAANVGDKSLPGMLDFEPAGSFSPTLAQAVAYVDAAHAEGLNLRLVYLPRWYWQQIGSPDLGALRDRGLQLVSSAYPGGTGSAPKLYPGDGATGWNGYGRMYPLLYQFTNKASDGGQPLDYNAFRGTTPQLVAALNPAAPASVPTPFPTPTSMEDDEMPAFATGTIEPGKDAVTVVCPPPPGTGSAGWGACWRWGRGFIRS
;
A
#
# COMPACT_ATOMS: atom_id res chain seq x y z
N MET A 1 11.88 15.87 -3.87
CA MET A 1 10.92 16.56 -2.94
C MET A 1 10.53 15.55 -1.89
N THR A 2 10.43 15.97 -0.62
CA THR A 2 10.00 15.13 0.49
C THR A 2 8.87 15.84 1.21
N ILE A 3 7.80 15.11 1.53
CA ILE A 3 6.65 15.60 2.30
C ILE A 3 6.62 14.92 3.66
N PHE A 4 5.96 15.54 4.62
CA PHE A 4 5.92 15.09 6.00
C PHE A 4 4.49 14.90 6.49
N GLY A 5 4.29 14.02 7.48
CA GLY A 5 3.02 13.81 8.13
C GLY A 5 3.18 13.32 9.56
N PRO A 6 2.37 13.82 10.49
CA PRO A 6 2.40 13.37 11.87
C PRO A 6 1.83 11.97 12.01
N ASP A 7 2.22 11.32 13.10
CA ASP A 7 1.66 10.09 13.62
C ASP A 7 1.09 10.39 15.00
N ILE A 8 -0.22 10.24 15.17
CA ILE A 8 -0.94 10.76 16.33
C ILE A 8 -1.89 9.75 16.95
N SER A 9 -2.16 9.91 18.22
CA SER A 9 -3.12 9.16 19.01
C SER A 9 -3.71 10.04 20.10
N SER A 10 -4.52 9.49 20.99
CA SER A 10 -5.08 10.20 22.15
C SER A 10 -4.02 10.90 23.04
N TYR A 11 -2.74 10.55 22.90
CA TYR A 11 -1.66 11.34 23.53
C TYR A 11 -1.62 12.79 23.01
N GLN A 12 -2.16 13.04 21.82
CA GLN A 12 -2.30 14.37 21.22
C GLN A 12 -3.76 14.87 21.25
N ALA A 13 -4.54 14.45 22.24
CA ALA A 13 -5.94 14.88 22.39
C ALA A 13 -6.09 16.40 22.24
N GLY A 14 -7.11 16.81 21.48
CA GLY A 14 -7.39 18.22 21.19
C GLY A 14 -6.47 18.86 20.13
N LEU A 15 -5.60 18.10 19.46
CA LEU A 15 -4.77 18.60 18.35
C LEU A 15 -5.65 19.07 17.19
N ASN A 16 -5.41 20.30 16.74
CA ASN A 16 -6.09 20.86 15.56
C ASN A 16 -5.18 20.72 14.34
N LEU A 17 -5.57 19.85 13.39
CA LEU A 17 -4.80 19.57 12.18
C LEU A 17 -4.61 20.79 11.26
N ALA A 18 -5.49 21.80 11.34
CA ALA A 18 -5.33 23.03 10.57
C ALA A 18 -4.13 23.89 11.04
N LYS A 19 -3.63 23.66 12.25
CA LYS A 19 -2.45 24.34 12.80
C LYS A 19 -1.13 23.66 12.46
N LEU A 20 -1.16 22.47 11.86
CA LEU A 20 0.03 21.73 11.48
C LEU A 20 0.58 22.25 10.16
N ALA A 21 1.60 23.10 10.26
CA ALA A 21 2.22 23.76 9.10
C ALA A 21 3.03 22.80 8.23
N ASP A 22 3.63 21.78 8.84
CA ASP A 22 4.52 20.84 8.19
C ASP A 22 3.77 19.60 7.64
N ALA A 23 2.50 19.39 8.01
CA ALA A 23 1.76 18.19 7.68
C ALA A 23 1.15 18.22 6.26
N SER A 24 1.62 17.31 5.39
CA SER A 24 1.03 17.04 4.08
C SER A 24 0.10 15.83 4.06
N PHE A 25 0.18 14.96 5.05
CA PHE A 25 -0.69 13.80 5.32
C PHE A 25 -0.78 13.56 6.82
N VAL A 26 -1.65 12.66 7.26
CA VAL A 26 -1.85 12.35 8.69
C VAL A 26 -1.95 10.84 8.87
N ILE A 27 -1.28 10.30 9.89
CA ILE A 27 -1.46 8.95 10.39
C ILE A 27 -2.09 9.05 11.78
N ALA A 28 -3.16 8.31 12.06
CA ALA A 28 -3.85 8.39 13.35
C ALA A 28 -4.29 7.02 13.88
N LYS A 29 -4.11 6.81 15.19
CA LYS A 29 -4.57 5.61 15.88
C LYS A 29 -6.08 5.47 15.78
N THR A 30 -6.52 4.28 15.35
CA THR A 30 -7.94 3.91 15.37
C THR A 30 -8.24 3.03 16.56
N THR A 31 -7.46 1.94 16.70
CA THR A 31 -7.70 0.89 17.69
C THR A 31 -6.41 0.29 18.21
N GLU A 32 -6.50 -0.39 19.35
CA GLU A 32 -5.48 -1.27 19.90
C GLU A 32 -6.16 -2.54 20.42
N GLY A 33 -5.65 -3.70 20.05
CA GLY A 33 -6.25 -4.96 20.45
C GLY A 33 -7.75 -5.03 20.14
N THR A 34 -8.49 -5.67 21.03
CA THR A 34 -9.97 -5.70 20.98
C THR A 34 -10.62 -4.79 22.02
N TYR A 35 -9.78 -4.04 22.78
CA TYR A 35 -10.20 -3.37 24.02
C TYR A 35 -10.14 -1.83 23.96
N TYR A 36 -9.43 -1.27 22.98
CA TYR A 36 -9.25 0.18 22.92
C TYR A 36 -9.63 0.74 21.54
N THR A 37 -10.42 1.79 21.57
CA THR A 37 -10.72 2.65 20.41
C THR A 37 -10.28 4.07 20.75
N ASP A 38 -9.53 4.71 19.85
CA ASP A 38 -9.07 6.08 20.06
C ASP A 38 -10.22 7.07 19.88
N GLY A 39 -10.53 7.80 20.96
CA GLY A 39 -11.67 8.73 20.99
C GLY A 39 -11.51 9.96 20.11
N ASP A 40 -10.29 10.34 19.73
CA ASP A 40 -10.01 11.50 18.90
C ASP A 40 -9.94 11.16 17.39
N TYR A 41 -9.85 9.87 17.04
CA TYR A 41 -9.67 9.37 15.68
C TYR A 41 -10.66 9.97 14.67
N GLU A 42 -11.95 9.86 14.96
CA GLU A 42 -13.01 10.32 14.06
C GLU A 42 -12.94 11.83 13.83
N GLY A 43 -12.64 12.59 14.90
CA GLY A 43 -12.42 14.04 14.82
C GLY A 43 -11.28 14.40 13.87
N TRP A 44 -10.16 13.69 13.94
CA TRP A 44 -9.02 13.93 13.04
C TRP A 44 -9.30 13.47 11.61
N ARG A 45 -9.99 12.33 11.44
CA ARG A 45 -10.40 11.86 10.12
C ARG A 45 -11.23 12.91 9.38
N LEU A 46 -12.21 13.50 10.06
CA LEU A 46 -13.06 14.57 9.52
C LEU A 46 -12.27 15.84 9.24
N GLN A 47 -11.38 16.25 10.14
CA GLN A 47 -10.51 17.40 9.91
C GLN A 47 -9.59 17.19 8.70
N ALA A 48 -8.98 16.02 8.55
CA ALA A 48 -8.13 15.70 7.42
C ALA A 48 -8.90 15.75 6.09
N ALA A 49 -10.15 15.26 6.07
CA ALA A 49 -11.03 15.33 4.90
C ALA A 49 -11.33 16.78 4.51
N VAL A 50 -11.69 17.65 5.45
CA VAL A 50 -11.93 19.08 5.21
C VAL A 50 -10.67 19.78 4.71
N LEU A 51 -9.49 19.40 5.20
CA LEU A 51 -8.20 19.96 4.81
C LEU A 51 -7.62 19.32 3.54
N HIS A 52 -8.32 18.36 2.93
CA HIS A 52 -7.86 17.58 1.78
C HIS A 52 -6.48 16.93 1.99
N LYS A 53 -6.18 16.52 3.22
CA LYS A 53 -4.96 15.80 3.55
C LYS A 53 -5.20 14.30 3.46
N PRO A 54 -4.34 13.51 2.78
CA PRO A 54 -4.39 12.05 2.87
C PRO A 54 -4.37 11.59 4.31
N PHE A 55 -5.25 10.66 4.63
CA PHE A 55 -5.42 10.14 5.97
C PHE A 55 -5.18 8.64 6.00
N ILE A 56 -4.38 8.18 6.98
CA ILE A 56 -4.00 6.79 7.19
C ILE A 56 -4.41 6.42 8.60
N TRP A 57 -5.23 5.38 8.75
CA TRP A 57 -5.54 4.85 10.09
C TRP A 57 -4.44 3.88 10.53
N TYR A 58 -4.25 3.68 11.85
CA TYR A 58 -3.45 2.57 12.32
C TYR A 58 -4.09 1.78 13.45
N HIS A 59 -3.73 0.49 13.50
CA HIS A 59 -4.07 -0.44 14.56
C HIS A 59 -2.80 -0.89 15.27
N PHE A 60 -2.79 -0.78 16.60
CA PHE A 60 -1.71 -1.27 17.43
C PHE A 60 -1.95 -2.75 17.76
N LEU A 61 -1.03 -3.63 17.37
CA LEU A 61 -1.16 -5.07 17.50
C LEU A 61 -1.03 -5.52 18.95
N SER A 62 -1.99 -6.29 19.43
CA SER A 62 -1.96 -6.91 20.76
C SER A 62 -1.81 -8.44 20.69
N GLY A 63 -1.73 -9.08 21.87
CA GLY A 63 -1.65 -10.55 22.00
C GLY A 63 -2.95 -11.30 21.78
N GLU A 64 -4.04 -10.60 21.47
CA GLU A 64 -5.36 -11.19 21.34
C GLU A 64 -5.56 -11.86 19.96
N ASN A 65 -6.71 -12.50 19.80
CA ASN A 65 -7.05 -13.18 18.54
C ASN A 65 -7.04 -12.20 17.36
N ALA A 66 -6.30 -12.52 16.30
CA ALA A 66 -6.12 -11.67 15.13
C ALA A 66 -7.44 -11.31 14.42
N ALA A 67 -8.35 -12.28 14.27
CA ALA A 67 -9.65 -12.03 13.64
C ALA A 67 -10.52 -11.10 14.50
N ALA A 68 -10.49 -11.23 15.82
CA ALA A 68 -11.22 -10.35 16.73
C ALA A 68 -10.66 -8.92 16.68
N GLN A 69 -9.33 -8.74 16.63
CA GLN A 69 -8.71 -7.44 16.46
C GLN A 69 -9.08 -6.80 15.12
N ALA A 70 -9.04 -7.57 14.02
CA ALA A 70 -9.42 -7.08 12.69
C ALA A 70 -10.90 -6.66 12.64
N ALA A 71 -11.80 -7.45 13.20
CA ALA A 71 -13.22 -7.11 13.31
C ALA A 71 -13.44 -5.84 14.16
N HIS A 72 -12.70 -5.68 15.27
CA HIS A 72 -12.73 -4.47 16.09
C HIS A 72 -12.28 -3.24 15.29
N THR A 73 -11.17 -3.34 14.54
CA THR A 73 -10.70 -2.27 13.67
C THR A 73 -11.74 -1.94 12.59
N ALA A 74 -12.29 -2.96 11.93
CA ALA A 74 -13.28 -2.80 10.88
C ALA A 74 -14.58 -2.12 11.34
N ALA A 75 -14.96 -2.32 12.61
CA ALA A 75 -16.10 -1.65 13.22
C ALA A 75 -15.86 -0.18 13.54
N ASN A 76 -14.58 0.24 13.70
CA ASN A 76 -14.24 1.57 14.19
C ASN A 76 -13.54 2.48 13.15
N VAL A 77 -13.06 1.94 12.03
CA VAL A 77 -12.33 2.73 11.01
C VAL A 77 -13.23 3.70 10.23
N GLY A 78 -14.53 3.48 10.23
CA GLY A 78 -15.53 4.27 9.50
C GLY A 78 -15.48 4.00 7.98
N ASP A 79 -14.41 4.38 7.30
CA ASP A 79 -14.21 4.14 5.87
C ASP A 79 -13.10 3.12 5.63
N LYS A 80 -13.47 1.88 5.28
CA LYS A 80 -12.56 0.77 5.03
C LYS A 80 -11.67 0.97 3.78
N SER A 81 -12.02 1.91 2.90
CA SER A 81 -11.22 2.21 1.71
C SER A 81 -10.00 3.07 2.02
N LEU A 82 -9.98 3.76 3.15
CA LEU A 82 -8.82 4.52 3.60
C LEU A 82 -7.63 3.58 3.84
N PRO A 83 -6.42 3.97 3.45
CA PRO A 83 -5.23 3.17 3.71
C PRO A 83 -4.96 3.01 5.20
N GLY A 84 -4.51 1.83 5.59
CA GLY A 84 -4.20 1.50 6.97
C GLY A 84 -2.77 1.07 7.19
N MET A 85 -2.34 1.18 8.45
CA MET A 85 -1.05 0.73 8.94
C MET A 85 -1.24 -0.24 10.12
N LEU A 86 -0.52 -1.35 10.10
CA LEU A 86 -0.33 -2.19 11.27
C LEU A 86 0.85 -1.66 12.06
N ASP A 87 0.65 -1.33 13.32
CA ASP A 87 1.72 -1.01 14.27
C ASP A 87 2.19 -2.32 14.92
N PHE A 88 3.37 -2.77 14.48
CA PHE A 88 3.99 -4.04 14.86
C PHE A 88 5.22 -3.79 15.71
N GLU A 89 4.98 -3.42 16.97
CA GLU A 89 6.02 -3.21 17.96
C GLU A 89 5.58 -3.73 19.35
N PRO A 90 6.49 -3.89 20.32
CA PRO A 90 6.14 -4.40 21.63
C PRO A 90 5.43 -3.34 22.48
N ALA A 91 4.52 -3.80 23.37
CA ALA A 91 3.85 -2.99 24.38
C ALA A 91 3.84 -3.69 25.73
N GLY A 92 4.36 -3.03 26.75
CA GLY A 92 4.44 -3.62 28.09
C GLY A 92 5.20 -4.94 28.10
N SER A 93 4.54 -6.02 28.50
CA SER A 93 5.11 -7.38 28.48
C SER A 93 4.83 -8.16 27.18
N PHE A 94 4.03 -7.62 26.29
CA PHE A 94 3.71 -8.26 25.02
C PHE A 94 4.74 -7.91 23.94
N SER A 95 5.24 -8.95 23.26
CA SER A 95 6.18 -8.83 22.15
C SER A 95 5.61 -9.63 20.97
N PRO A 96 4.98 -8.95 19.98
CA PRO A 96 4.34 -9.62 18.86
C PRO A 96 5.34 -10.35 17.96
N THR A 97 4.95 -11.50 17.44
CA THR A 97 5.72 -12.27 16.47
C THR A 97 5.33 -11.89 15.04
N LEU A 98 6.21 -12.20 14.06
CA LEU A 98 5.87 -12.05 12.65
C LEU A 98 4.62 -12.88 12.27
N ALA A 99 4.44 -14.08 12.86
CA ALA A 99 3.28 -14.92 12.60
C ALA A 99 1.97 -14.25 13.07
N GLN A 100 1.98 -13.56 14.20
CA GLN A 100 0.82 -12.82 14.70
C GLN A 100 0.52 -11.59 13.81
N ALA A 101 1.56 -10.87 13.37
CA ALA A 101 1.39 -9.77 12.41
C ALA A 101 0.77 -10.25 11.10
N VAL A 102 1.27 -11.36 10.53
CA VAL A 102 0.72 -11.96 9.31
C VAL A 102 -0.73 -12.40 9.50
N ALA A 103 -1.05 -13.04 10.64
CA ALA A 103 -2.43 -13.45 10.93
C ALA A 103 -3.39 -12.26 11.02
N TYR A 104 -2.96 -11.13 11.62
CA TYR A 104 -3.76 -9.90 11.63
C TYR A 104 -3.95 -9.34 10.23
N VAL A 105 -2.90 -9.29 9.41
CA VAL A 105 -2.99 -8.80 8.02
C VAL A 105 -4.01 -9.60 7.21
N ASP A 106 -3.95 -10.94 7.30
CA ASP A 106 -4.91 -11.81 6.61
C ASP A 106 -6.36 -11.55 7.08
N ALA A 107 -6.56 -11.43 8.39
CA ALA A 107 -7.87 -11.13 8.97
C ALA A 107 -8.36 -9.72 8.56
N ALA A 108 -7.49 -8.71 8.58
CA ALA A 108 -7.83 -7.35 8.17
C ALA A 108 -8.26 -7.27 6.70
N HIS A 109 -7.57 -7.98 5.82
CA HIS A 109 -7.95 -8.08 4.42
C HIS A 109 -9.29 -8.82 4.24
N ALA A 110 -9.54 -9.88 5.02
CA ALA A 110 -10.82 -10.60 5.01
C ALA A 110 -11.99 -9.70 5.46
N GLU A 111 -11.76 -8.77 6.39
CA GLU A 111 -12.73 -7.75 6.80
C GLU A 111 -12.91 -6.62 5.75
N GLY A 112 -12.15 -6.64 4.65
CA GLY A 112 -12.19 -5.63 3.59
C GLY A 112 -11.46 -4.33 3.95
N LEU A 113 -10.59 -4.35 4.95
CA LEU A 113 -9.74 -3.21 5.31
C LEU A 113 -8.63 -3.01 4.27
N ASN A 114 -8.42 -1.77 3.85
CA ASN A 114 -7.33 -1.38 2.94
C ASN A 114 -6.00 -1.25 3.71
N LEU A 115 -5.54 -2.35 4.33
CA LEU A 115 -4.28 -2.36 5.08
C LEU A 115 -3.09 -2.39 4.10
N ARG A 116 -2.23 -1.36 4.14
CA ARG A 116 -1.15 -1.13 3.17
C ARG A 116 0.23 -0.97 3.77
N LEU A 117 0.30 -0.65 5.05
CA LEU A 117 1.55 -0.33 5.72
C LEU A 117 1.75 -1.25 6.93
N VAL A 118 3.01 -1.49 7.24
CA VAL A 118 3.44 -2.06 8.51
C VAL A 118 4.52 -1.16 9.11
N TYR A 119 4.26 -0.59 10.27
CA TYR A 119 5.28 0.02 11.11
C TYR A 119 5.99 -1.08 11.88
N LEU A 120 7.29 -1.18 11.71
CA LEU A 120 8.16 -2.12 12.40
C LEU A 120 9.50 -1.44 12.68
N PRO A 121 9.78 -1.04 13.91
CA PRO A 121 11.08 -0.46 14.26
C PRO A 121 12.22 -1.44 13.94
N ARG A 122 13.31 -0.94 13.34
CA ARG A 122 14.47 -1.81 13.01
C ARG A 122 15.03 -2.53 14.24
N TRP A 123 15.07 -1.84 15.40
CA TRP A 123 15.55 -2.45 16.63
C TRP A 123 14.67 -3.64 17.05
N TYR A 124 13.35 -3.52 16.88
CA TYR A 124 12.43 -4.60 17.20
C TYR A 124 12.53 -5.75 16.19
N TRP A 125 12.64 -5.45 14.90
CA TRP A 125 12.92 -6.45 13.89
C TRP A 125 14.18 -7.27 14.22
N GLN A 126 15.26 -6.61 14.70
CA GLN A 126 16.47 -7.29 15.16
C GLN A 126 16.20 -8.14 16.39
N GLN A 127 15.44 -7.63 17.37
CA GLN A 127 15.09 -8.34 18.59
C GLN A 127 14.33 -9.64 18.32
N ILE A 128 13.44 -9.67 17.33
CA ILE A 128 12.69 -10.88 16.94
C ILE A 128 13.47 -11.80 15.98
N GLY A 129 14.77 -11.62 15.86
CA GLY A 129 15.66 -12.50 15.10
C GLY A 129 15.87 -12.12 13.63
N SER A 130 15.60 -10.89 13.25
CA SER A 130 15.80 -10.37 11.89
C SER A 130 15.12 -11.21 10.79
N PRO A 131 13.82 -11.54 10.91
CA PRO A 131 13.15 -12.42 9.98
C PRO A 131 13.04 -11.81 8.57
N ASP A 132 12.87 -12.68 7.56
CA ASP A 132 12.40 -12.27 6.24
C ASP A 132 10.96 -11.79 6.34
N LEU A 133 10.69 -10.55 5.87
CA LEU A 133 9.37 -9.94 5.88
C LEU A 133 8.59 -10.17 4.57
N GLY A 134 9.06 -11.09 3.73
CA GLY A 134 8.41 -11.44 2.46
C GLY A 134 6.93 -11.77 2.61
N ALA A 135 6.54 -12.44 3.72
CA ALA A 135 5.15 -12.78 3.99
C ALA A 135 4.24 -11.53 4.12
N LEU A 136 4.73 -10.41 4.64
CA LEU A 136 4.00 -9.14 4.71
C LEU A 136 4.01 -8.42 3.35
N ARG A 137 5.18 -8.36 2.68
CA ARG A 137 5.31 -7.79 1.34
C ARG A 137 4.39 -8.47 0.33
N ASP A 138 4.32 -9.80 0.33
CA ASP A 138 3.53 -10.59 -0.62
C ASP A 138 2.01 -10.41 -0.40
N ARG A 139 1.62 -9.85 0.75
CA ARG A 139 0.27 -9.37 1.07
C ARG A 139 0.04 -7.90 0.70
N GLY A 140 1.00 -7.28 0.01
CA GLY A 140 0.89 -5.90 -0.48
C GLY A 140 1.23 -4.83 0.54
N LEU A 141 1.82 -5.18 1.69
CA LEU A 141 2.25 -4.20 2.67
C LEU A 141 3.59 -3.57 2.29
N GLN A 142 3.75 -2.31 2.64
CA GLN A 142 4.98 -1.55 2.54
C GLN A 142 5.47 -1.15 3.94
N LEU A 143 6.78 -1.03 4.09
CA LEU A 143 7.41 -0.80 5.37
C LEU A 143 7.35 0.68 5.78
N VAL A 144 7.04 0.92 7.04
CA VAL A 144 7.32 2.18 7.74
C VAL A 144 8.44 1.87 8.73
N SER A 145 9.61 2.46 8.49
CA SER A 145 10.77 2.32 9.38
C SER A 145 10.79 3.42 10.43
N SER A 146 11.56 3.24 11.49
CA SER A 146 11.87 4.33 12.43
C SER A 146 13.35 4.39 12.76
N ALA A 147 13.85 5.63 12.89
CA ALA A 147 15.17 5.92 13.45
C ALA A 147 15.20 7.41 13.83
N TYR A 148 15.49 7.71 15.08
CA TYR A 148 15.43 9.08 15.62
C TYR A 148 16.83 9.65 15.82
N PRO A 149 17.30 10.53 14.92
CA PRO A 149 18.60 11.19 15.09
C PRO A 149 18.65 12.15 16.28
N GLY A 150 17.48 12.48 16.85
CA GLY A 150 17.36 13.35 18.00
C GLY A 150 17.14 14.83 17.63
N GLY A 151 17.06 15.70 18.66
CA GLY A 151 16.78 17.13 18.50
C GLY A 151 15.32 17.50 18.71
N THR A 152 15.03 18.80 18.64
CA THR A 152 13.69 19.41 18.70
C THR A 152 13.56 20.49 17.63
N GLY A 153 12.37 20.72 17.12
CA GLY A 153 12.09 21.74 16.10
C GLY A 153 11.00 21.33 15.12
N SER A 154 10.84 22.07 14.04
CA SER A 154 9.90 21.72 12.98
C SER A 154 10.31 20.44 12.26
N ALA A 155 9.35 19.72 11.68
CA ALA A 155 9.63 18.46 10.98
C ALA A 155 10.69 18.61 9.87
N PRO A 156 10.65 19.63 8.98
CA PRO A 156 11.71 19.83 7.98
C PRO A 156 13.11 20.04 8.58
N LYS A 157 13.20 20.69 9.75
CA LYS A 157 14.48 20.94 10.44
C LYS A 157 15.07 19.66 11.03
N LEU A 158 14.22 18.76 11.50
CA LEU A 158 14.64 17.51 12.16
C LEU A 158 14.89 16.39 11.16
N TYR A 159 14.37 16.52 9.93
CA TYR A 159 14.52 15.49 8.92
C TYR A 159 15.99 15.34 8.49
N PRO A 160 16.59 14.13 8.65
CA PRO A 160 18.01 13.91 8.39
C PRO A 160 18.36 13.80 6.90
N GLY A 161 17.36 13.92 6.02
CA GLY A 161 17.53 13.89 4.56
C GLY A 161 17.28 12.53 3.91
N ASP A 162 17.16 12.54 2.59
CA ASP A 162 16.79 11.37 1.77
C ASP A 162 17.86 10.26 1.75
N GLY A 163 19.09 10.56 2.16
CA GLY A 163 20.21 9.60 2.29
C GLY A 163 20.36 9.00 3.68
N ALA A 164 19.48 9.32 4.64
CA ALA A 164 19.57 8.84 6.01
C ALA A 164 19.41 7.32 6.13
N THR A 165 20.05 6.73 7.16
CA THR A 165 20.02 5.28 7.40
C THR A 165 18.63 4.72 7.70
N GLY A 166 17.68 5.56 8.15
CA GLY A 166 16.28 5.19 8.30
C GLY A 166 15.62 4.70 7.01
N TRP A 167 16.13 5.13 5.85
CA TRP A 167 15.67 4.67 4.55
C TRP A 167 16.28 3.33 4.09
N ASN A 168 17.26 2.79 4.80
CA ASN A 168 17.85 1.50 4.43
C ASN A 168 16.82 0.39 4.66
N GLY A 169 16.68 -0.50 3.68
CA GLY A 169 15.80 -1.66 3.79
C GLY A 169 16.26 -2.69 4.82
N TYR A 170 15.34 -3.51 5.29
CA TYR A 170 15.58 -4.71 6.10
C TYR A 170 14.48 -5.74 5.88
N GLY A 171 14.76 -7.01 6.19
CA GLY A 171 13.82 -8.10 5.99
C GLY A 171 13.31 -8.22 4.54
N ARG A 172 14.10 -7.78 3.54
CA ARG A 172 13.75 -7.70 2.11
C ARG A 172 12.61 -6.71 1.79
N MET A 173 12.36 -5.74 2.66
CA MET A 173 11.49 -4.61 2.40
C MET A 173 12.28 -3.30 2.45
N TYR A 174 11.85 -2.33 1.65
CA TYR A 174 12.36 -0.95 1.70
C TYR A 174 11.28 -0.04 2.25
N PRO A 175 11.64 0.94 3.11
CA PRO A 175 10.67 1.86 3.65
C PRO A 175 9.97 2.71 2.58
N LEU A 176 8.63 2.72 2.61
CA LEU A 176 7.83 3.73 1.93
C LEU A 176 7.80 5.02 2.74
N LEU A 177 7.64 4.87 4.06
CA LEU A 177 7.67 5.97 5.01
C LEU A 177 8.82 5.77 6.00
N TYR A 178 9.32 6.88 6.53
CA TYR A 178 10.36 6.89 7.56
C TYR A 178 9.93 7.80 8.70
N GLN A 179 9.62 7.24 9.86
CA GLN A 179 9.38 7.97 11.10
C GLN A 179 10.74 8.39 11.68
N PHE A 180 11.05 9.69 11.57
CA PHE A 180 12.40 10.20 11.84
C PHE A 180 12.51 10.97 13.15
N THR A 181 11.41 11.24 13.82
CA THR A 181 11.40 11.95 15.11
C THR A 181 10.11 11.66 15.87
N ASN A 182 10.19 11.75 17.20
CA ASN A 182 9.07 11.78 18.12
C ASN A 182 9.00 13.11 18.91
N LYS A 183 9.66 14.16 18.40
CA LYS A 183 9.83 15.44 19.07
C LYS A 183 9.69 16.64 18.13
N ALA A 184 8.98 16.49 17.02
CA ALA A 184 8.68 17.63 16.17
C ALA A 184 7.75 18.59 16.91
N SER A 185 8.10 19.88 16.89
CA SER A 185 7.28 20.95 17.48
C SER A 185 6.38 21.53 16.39
N ASP A 186 5.20 20.94 16.23
CA ASP A 186 4.17 21.41 15.31
C ASP A 186 2.82 21.37 16.05
N GLY A 187 1.94 22.31 15.81
CA GLY A 187 0.65 22.38 16.49
C GLY A 187 0.69 22.62 18.00
N GLY A 188 1.85 22.98 18.57
CA GLY A 188 2.00 23.35 19.98
C GLY A 188 2.32 22.20 20.93
N GLN A 189 2.56 21.00 20.45
CA GLN A 189 2.96 19.84 21.25
C GLN A 189 3.97 18.95 20.49
N PRO A 190 4.73 18.08 21.18
CA PRO A 190 5.63 17.14 20.54
C PRO A 190 4.85 16.12 19.73
N LEU A 191 5.29 15.87 18.49
CA LEU A 191 4.66 14.92 17.58
C LEU A 191 5.69 13.96 16.99
N ASP A 192 5.27 12.74 16.75
CA ASP A 192 5.93 11.82 15.85
C ASP A 192 5.72 12.30 14.42
N TYR A 193 6.77 12.25 13.59
CA TYR A 193 6.68 12.67 12.21
C TYR A 193 7.31 11.67 11.26
N ASN A 194 6.60 11.41 10.17
CA ASN A 194 6.98 10.55 9.08
C ASN A 194 7.37 11.37 7.85
N ALA A 195 8.34 10.90 7.10
CA ALA A 195 8.72 11.43 5.80
C ALA A 195 8.30 10.48 4.68
N PHE A 196 7.88 11.04 3.55
CA PHE A 196 7.69 10.34 2.28
C PHE A 196 8.53 11.02 1.20
N ARG A 197 9.37 10.26 0.49
CA ARG A 197 10.19 10.76 -0.62
C ARG A 197 9.34 10.85 -1.89
N GLY A 198 8.63 11.96 -2.06
CA GLY A 198 7.73 12.21 -3.17
C GLY A 198 6.76 13.34 -2.89
N THR A 199 5.72 13.42 -3.70
CA THR A 199 4.61 14.38 -3.60
C THR A 199 3.37 13.72 -3.00
N THR A 200 2.40 14.51 -2.55
CA THR A 200 1.12 13.99 -2.03
C THR A 200 0.38 13.09 -3.04
N PRO A 201 0.27 13.41 -4.34
CA PRO A 201 -0.32 12.49 -5.31
C PRO A 201 0.45 11.16 -5.44
N GLN A 202 1.79 11.20 -5.34
CA GLN A 202 2.59 9.97 -5.38
C GLN A 202 2.38 9.10 -4.14
N LEU A 203 2.23 9.70 -2.96
CA LEU A 203 1.87 8.98 -1.74
C LEU A 203 0.50 8.31 -1.88
N VAL A 204 -0.50 9.06 -2.33
CA VAL A 204 -1.86 8.52 -2.55
C VAL A 204 -1.83 7.34 -3.53
N ALA A 205 -1.10 7.46 -4.63
CA ALA A 205 -0.95 6.38 -5.61
C ALA A 205 -0.24 5.15 -5.03
N ALA A 206 0.79 5.34 -4.18
CA ALA A 206 1.51 4.25 -3.54
C ALA A 206 0.65 3.49 -2.50
N LEU A 207 -0.26 4.20 -1.82
CA LEU A 207 -1.17 3.63 -0.82
C LEU A 207 -2.43 3.01 -1.42
N ASN A 208 -2.78 3.39 -2.65
CA ASN A 208 -3.94 2.87 -3.39
C ASN A 208 -3.48 2.36 -4.77
N PRO A 209 -2.63 1.32 -4.81
CA PRO A 209 -2.27 0.75 -6.10
C PRO A 209 -3.55 0.31 -6.79
N ALA A 210 -3.75 0.73 -8.05
CA ALA A 210 -4.83 0.20 -8.87
C ALA A 210 -4.79 -1.33 -8.76
N ALA A 211 -5.95 -1.98 -8.53
CA ALA A 211 -6.01 -3.43 -8.53
C ALA A 211 -5.23 -3.93 -9.76
N PRO A 212 -4.32 -4.91 -9.61
CA PRO A 212 -3.59 -5.43 -10.75
C PRO A 212 -4.64 -5.72 -11.82
N ALA A 213 -4.46 -5.16 -13.02
CA ALA A 213 -5.39 -5.38 -14.11
C ALA A 213 -5.67 -6.88 -14.11
N SER A 214 -6.94 -7.27 -13.93
CA SER A 214 -7.32 -8.67 -13.83
C SER A 214 -6.62 -9.40 -14.96
N VAL A 215 -5.73 -10.35 -14.62
CA VAL A 215 -5.12 -11.21 -15.62
C VAL A 215 -6.31 -11.77 -16.41
N PRO A 216 -6.40 -11.54 -17.71
CA PRO A 216 -7.52 -12.06 -18.48
C PRO A 216 -7.61 -13.54 -18.13
N THR A 217 -8.75 -13.98 -17.65
CA THR A 217 -9.00 -15.39 -17.36
C THR A 217 -8.52 -16.15 -18.59
N PRO A 218 -7.65 -17.15 -18.49
CA PRO A 218 -7.25 -17.92 -19.66
C PRO A 218 -8.54 -18.35 -20.34
N PHE A 219 -8.66 -18.08 -21.63
CA PHE A 219 -9.82 -18.55 -22.39
C PHE A 219 -10.04 -20.02 -22.03
N PRO A 220 -11.28 -20.44 -21.77
CA PRO A 220 -11.56 -21.86 -21.53
C PRO A 220 -10.91 -22.62 -22.65
N THR A 221 -10.07 -23.58 -22.30
CA THR A 221 -9.49 -24.52 -23.27
C THR A 221 -10.66 -25.12 -24.08
N PRO A 222 -10.68 -25.04 -25.41
CA PRO A 222 -11.75 -25.62 -26.15
C PRO A 222 -11.82 -27.11 -25.79
N THR A 223 -12.90 -27.54 -25.19
CA THR A 223 -13.25 -28.95 -25.10
C THR A 223 -13.29 -29.46 -26.52
N SER A 224 -12.56 -30.54 -26.79
CA SER A 224 -12.43 -31.21 -28.08
C SER A 224 -13.65 -30.98 -28.96
N MET A 225 -13.51 -30.15 -30.01
CA MET A 225 -14.42 -30.20 -31.15
C MET A 225 -14.05 -31.42 -31.96
N GLU A 226 -15.05 -32.26 -32.24
CA GLU A 226 -14.97 -33.34 -33.17
C GLU A 226 -14.51 -32.81 -34.53
N ASP A 227 -13.68 -33.64 -35.23
CA ASP A 227 -13.13 -33.37 -36.56
C ASP A 227 -14.27 -33.16 -37.58
N ASP A 228 -14.61 -31.90 -37.88
CA ASP A 228 -15.31 -31.55 -39.10
C ASP A 228 -14.91 -30.15 -39.57
N GLU A 229 -14.19 -30.15 -40.71
CA GLU A 229 -13.87 -29.01 -41.59
C GLU A 229 -13.01 -27.88 -41.03
N MET A 230 -11.70 -28.08 -41.05
CA MET A 230 -10.76 -26.97 -41.02
C MET A 230 -10.74 -26.20 -42.34
N PRO A 231 -11.02 -24.88 -42.38
CA PRO A 231 -10.78 -24.11 -43.60
C PRO A 231 -9.27 -24.02 -43.86
N ALA A 232 -8.89 -24.24 -45.12
CA ALA A 232 -7.51 -24.22 -45.57
C ALA A 232 -6.82 -22.90 -45.25
N PHE A 233 -5.72 -22.95 -44.52
CA PHE A 233 -4.86 -21.78 -44.27
C PHE A 233 -4.05 -21.48 -45.53
N ALA A 234 -4.14 -20.24 -46.03
CA ALA A 234 -3.24 -19.76 -47.07
C ALA A 234 -1.83 -19.58 -46.48
N THR A 235 -0.87 -20.38 -46.95
CA THR A 235 0.54 -20.24 -46.62
C THR A 235 1.15 -19.12 -47.46
N GLY A 236 1.44 -17.96 -46.80
CA GLY A 236 2.23 -16.90 -47.44
C GLY A 236 3.73 -17.20 -47.29
N THR A 237 4.49 -17.06 -48.35
CA THR A 237 5.95 -17.24 -48.38
C THR A 237 6.59 -16.03 -47.71
N ILE A 238 7.47 -16.24 -46.71
CA ILE A 238 8.26 -15.18 -46.04
C ILE A 238 9.53 -14.97 -46.87
N GLU A 239 9.72 -13.75 -47.38
CA GLU A 239 10.99 -13.35 -47.96
C GLU A 239 12.01 -12.96 -46.87
N PRO A 240 13.25 -13.43 -46.94
CA PRO A 240 14.27 -13.06 -45.96
C PRO A 240 14.62 -11.56 -46.07
N GLY A 241 14.47 -10.82 -44.96
CA GLY A 241 14.92 -9.44 -44.88
C GLY A 241 13.84 -8.38 -44.65
N LYS A 242 12.59 -8.75 -44.42
CA LYS A 242 11.51 -7.83 -44.02
C LYS A 242 10.98 -8.15 -42.62
N ASP A 243 11.04 -7.18 -41.71
CA ASP A 243 10.65 -7.32 -40.31
C ASP A 243 9.13 -7.24 -40.02
N ALA A 244 8.28 -7.30 -41.05
CA ALA A 244 6.84 -7.21 -40.91
C ALA A 244 6.11 -8.38 -41.60
N VAL A 245 5.26 -9.06 -40.85
CA VAL A 245 4.34 -10.09 -41.35
C VAL A 245 2.91 -9.59 -41.19
N THR A 246 2.17 -9.52 -42.31
CA THR A 246 0.75 -9.19 -42.25
C THR A 246 -0.04 -10.48 -42.00
N VAL A 247 -0.76 -10.52 -40.90
CA VAL A 247 -1.66 -11.62 -40.56
C VAL A 247 -3.10 -11.16 -40.78
N VAL A 248 -3.85 -11.85 -41.59
CA VAL A 248 -5.27 -11.60 -41.81
C VAL A 248 -6.07 -12.33 -40.74
N CYS A 249 -6.80 -11.64 -39.91
CA CYS A 249 -7.64 -12.23 -38.87
C CYS A 249 -9.10 -12.29 -39.33
N PRO A 250 -9.84 -13.38 -39.06
CA PRO A 250 -11.26 -13.43 -39.35
C PRO A 250 -12.04 -12.42 -38.47
N PRO A 251 -13.18 -11.91 -38.96
CA PRO A 251 -14.02 -11.01 -38.19
C PRO A 251 -14.60 -11.72 -36.95
N PRO A 252 -14.87 -10.98 -35.84
CA PRO A 252 -15.47 -11.57 -34.66
C PRO A 252 -16.87 -12.11 -34.95
N PRO A 253 -17.29 -13.19 -34.30
CA PRO A 253 -18.61 -13.77 -34.51
C PRO A 253 -19.71 -12.76 -34.14
N GLY A 254 -20.66 -12.50 -35.07
CA GLY A 254 -21.82 -11.62 -34.87
C GLY A 254 -21.81 -10.31 -35.66
N THR A 255 -20.79 -9.97 -36.42
CA THR A 255 -20.81 -8.81 -37.32
C THR A 255 -21.05 -9.25 -38.75
N GLY A 256 -22.15 -8.77 -39.34
CA GLY A 256 -22.46 -8.97 -40.74
C GLY A 256 -21.33 -8.48 -41.64
N SER A 257 -21.25 -9.07 -42.83
CA SER A 257 -20.22 -8.96 -43.85
C SER A 257 -19.81 -7.53 -44.21
N ALA A 258 -18.88 -6.97 -43.50
CA ALA A 258 -18.15 -5.76 -43.94
C ALA A 258 -16.81 -5.65 -43.20
N GLY A 259 -15.74 -5.90 -43.89
CA GLY A 259 -14.42 -5.40 -43.54
C GLY A 259 -13.49 -6.37 -42.83
N TRP A 260 -12.51 -6.88 -43.58
CA TRP A 260 -11.33 -7.55 -43.07
C TRP A 260 -10.38 -6.50 -42.46
N GLY A 261 -10.04 -6.63 -41.21
CA GLY A 261 -9.03 -5.78 -40.54
C GLY A 261 -7.64 -6.40 -40.67
N ALA A 262 -6.65 -5.59 -40.99
CA ALA A 262 -5.24 -6.01 -40.96
C ALA A 262 -4.68 -5.86 -39.54
N CYS A 263 -4.09 -6.93 -39.00
CA CYS A 263 -3.34 -6.88 -37.74
C CYS A 263 -1.84 -6.78 -38.05
N TRP A 264 -1.19 -5.79 -37.45
CA TRP A 264 0.23 -5.59 -37.61
C TRP A 264 0.99 -6.05 -36.38
N ARG A 265 2.08 -6.79 -36.56
CA ARG A 265 3.02 -7.11 -35.49
C ARG A 265 4.29 -6.26 -35.66
N TRP A 266 4.58 -5.43 -34.66
CA TRP A 266 5.83 -4.68 -34.62
C TRP A 266 6.58 -5.02 -33.32
N GLY A 267 7.82 -5.46 -33.42
CA GLY A 267 8.63 -5.79 -32.26
C GLY A 267 8.01 -6.89 -31.37
N ARG A 268 7.87 -6.65 -30.08
CA ARG A 268 7.35 -7.60 -29.08
C ARG A 268 5.91 -7.30 -28.63
N GLY A 269 5.09 -6.65 -29.44
CA GLY A 269 3.71 -6.31 -29.08
C GLY A 269 2.74 -6.37 -30.27
N PHE A 270 1.43 -6.53 -29.98
CA PHE A 270 0.35 -6.45 -30.97
C PHE A 270 -0.37 -5.10 -30.80
N ILE A 271 -0.61 -4.39 -31.91
CA ILE A 271 -1.47 -3.19 -31.94
C ILE A 271 -2.67 -3.48 -32.85
N ARG A 272 -3.87 -3.15 -32.37
CA ARG A 272 -5.09 -3.11 -33.21
C ARG A 272 -5.26 -1.68 -33.76
N SER A 273 -5.56 -1.56 -35.00
CA SER A 273 -6.14 -0.36 -35.61
C SER A 273 -7.63 -0.56 -35.87
#